data_d715c14e51d0d027d3a8487da9f16afe
#
_entry.id   d715c14e51d0d027d3a8487da9f16afe
#
_cell.length_a   1.000
_cell.length_b   1.000
_cell.length_c   1.000
_cell.angle_alpha   90.00
_cell.angle_beta   90.00
_cell.angle_gamma   90.00
#
_symmetry.space_group_name_H-M   'P 1'
#
loop_
_entity.id
_entity.type
_entity.pdbx_description
1 polymer ?
#
loop_
_entity_poly.entity_id
_entity_poly.type
_entity_poly.pdbx_seq_one_letter_code
_entity_poly.pdbx_strand_id
1 'polypeptide(L)'
;MGCKGWWLLGVFAFLAASSDGATLAGQSVVPGGKTEIRFAVPKYFQDLAAQAGNPRPDTGRAVLFFPSGFDPGRTTPILIVTSTSDFNRTSLMDAEWYRAPGTAEGWIVLGTDATISPRIDSTQWRLAMLGAALETIRKDWPQSARWPVAFAGFSGGSKRSGMLGVMLAKSGSVRVGGFFLSGINEDRLSESYRAYQPGRGLLEVPVWLSSGSRDTVATPVAHNLVKASLDRTGFKRVRLEQFDGGHQLKMSEVRRALQWFRQLGRF
;
A
#
# COMPACT_ATOMS: atom_id res chain seq x y z
N MET A 1 -18.78 69.50 30.18
CA MET A 1 -18.86 68.02 30.54
C MET A 1 -18.37 67.21 29.42
N GLY A 2 -17.13 66.73 29.51
CA GLY A 2 -16.47 66.02 28.43
C GLY A 2 -16.32 64.52 28.80
N CYS A 3 -16.88 63.61 27.97
CA CYS A 3 -16.65 62.18 28.08
C CYS A 3 -15.43 61.79 27.27
N LYS A 4 -14.39 61.36 27.98
CA LYS A 4 -13.20 60.72 27.34
C LYS A 4 -13.48 59.25 27.10
N GLY A 5 -13.60 58.85 25.82
CA GLY A 5 -13.68 57.44 25.43
C GLY A 5 -12.25 56.82 25.41
N TRP A 6 -12.10 55.76 26.15
CA TRP A 6 -10.87 54.94 26.15
C TRP A 6 -11.03 53.83 25.12
N TRP A 7 -10.15 53.82 24.09
CA TRP A 7 -10.04 52.73 23.14
C TRP A 7 -9.00 51.75 23.68
N LEU A 8 -9.45 50.55 24.07
CA LEU A 8 -8.59 49.42 24.38
C LEU A 8 -8.21 48.75 23.06
N LEU A 9 -6.98 48.95 22.62
CA LEU A 9 -6.35 48.16 21.54
C LEU A 9 -6.01 46.79 22.09
N GLY A 10 -6.81 45.78 21.76
CA GLY A 10 -6.52 44.39 22.01
C GLY A 10 -5.44 43.91 21.03
N VAL A 11 -4.22 43.69 21.51
CA VAL A 11 -3.16 43.04 20.77
C VAL A 11 -3.48 41.53 20.73
N PHE A 12 -4.00 41.06 19.62
CA PHE A 12 -4.05 39.61 19.33
C PHE A 12 -2.64 39.13 18.98
N ALA A 13 -1.95 38.53 19.94
CA ALA A 13 -0.77 37.76 19.68
C ALA A 13 -1.17 36.49 18.90
N PHE A 14 -0.95 36.48 17.60
CA PHE A 14 -0.94 35.24 16.83
C PHE A 14 0.26 34.42 17.30
N LEU A 15 0.03 33.43 18.14
CA LEU A 15 0.97 32.35 18.35
C LEU A 15 1.12 31.62 17.01
N ALA A 16 2.18 31.92 16.28
CA ALA A 16 2.62 31.09 15.18
C ALA A 16 2.96 29.74 15.80
N ALA A 17 2.09 28.75 15.62
CA ALA A 17 2.43 27.37 15.89
C ALA A 17 3.62 27.05 15.00
N SER A 18 4.79 26.84 15.59
CA SER A 18 5.94 26.25 14.91
C SER A 18 5.47 24.92 14.35
N SER A 19 5.35 24.83 13.04
CA SER A 19 5.13 23.55 12.36
C SER A 19 6.42 22.75 12.50
N ASP A 20 6.62 22.11 13.65
CA ASP A 20 7.59 21.03 13.71
C ASP A 20 7.19 20.05 12.63
N GLY A 21 8.06 19.92 11.61
CA GLY A 21 7.79 19.08 10.45
C GLY A 21 7.46 17.65 10.90
N ALA A 22 6.53 16.98 10.23
CA ALA A 22 6.18 15.60 10.55
C ALA A 22 7.44 14.72 10.56
N THR A 23 7.54 13.84 11.55
CA THR A 23 8.64 12.84 11.65
C THR A 23 8.08 11.43 11.61
N LEU A 24 8.87 10.50 11.08
CA LEU A 24 8.57 9.07 11.04
C LEU A 24 9.84 8.27 11.30
N ALA A 25 9.84 7.44 12.33
CA ALA A 25 11.01 6.69 12.80
C ALA A 25 12.26 7.58 12.97
N GLY A 26 12.06 8.81 13.50
CA GLY A 26 13.11 9.80 13.69
C GLY A 26 13.61 10.50 12.42
N GLN A 27 13.02 10.23 11.25
CA GLN A 27 13.33 10.88 9.99
C GLN A 27 12.32 12.00 9.69
N SER A 28 12.78 13.13 9.20
CA SER A 28 11.90 14.19 8.73
C SER A 28 11.09 13.75 7.52
N VAL A 29 9.81 14.07 7.52
CA VAL A 29 8.89 13.82 6.41
C VAL A 29 8.60 15.12 5.69
N VAL A 30 8.90 15.15 4.38
CA VAL A 30 8.63 16.29 3.52
C VAL A 30 7.42 15.99 2.65
N PRO A 31 6.33 16.79 2.71
CA PRO A 31 5.22 16.66 1.77
C PRO A 31 5.70 16.72 0.32
N GLY A 32 5.21 15.80 -0.53
CA GLY A 32 5.70 15.61 -1.90
C GLY A 32 7.05 14.90 -2.01
N GLY A 33 7.69 14.59 -0.87
CA GLY A 33 9.03 14.00 -0.80
C GLY A 33 9.03 12.48 -0.65
N LYS A 34 10.25 11.97 -0.47
CA LYS A 34 10.58 10.57 -0.16
C LYS A 34 11.21 10.50 1.22
N THR A 35 10.81 9.52 2.02
CA THR A 35 11.48 9.20 3.29
C THR A 35 11.81 7.71 3.32
N GLU A 36 13.04 7.39 3.67
CA GLU A 36 13.47 6.02 3.93
C GLU A 36 13.60 5.83 5.44
N ILE A 37 12.97 4.81 5.97
CA ILE A 37 13.02 4.50 7.39
C ILE A 37 13.66 3.13 7.64
N ARG A 38 14.35 3.03 8.77
CA ARG A 38 14.76 1.77 9.37
C ARG A 38 13.96 1.58 10.65
N PHE A 39 13.56 0.36 10.94
CA PHE A 39 12.77 0.04 12.12
C PHE A 39 13.22 -1.28 12.73
N ALA A 40 13.09 -1.39 14.04
CA ALA A 40 13.26 -2.65 14.74
C ALA A 40 12.10 -3.59 14.37
N VAL A 41 12.40 -4.86 14.16
CA VAL A 41 11.41 -5.89 13.91
C VAL A 41 11.07 -6.56 15.25
N PRO A 42 9.84 -6.42 15.77
CA PRO A 42 9.40 -7.08 16.99
C PRO A 42 9.55 -8.60 16.91
N LYS A 43 9.81 -9.25 18.05
CA LYS A 43 10.10 -10.69 18.11
C LYS A 43 9.03 -11.54 17.40
N TYR A 44 7.76 -11.24 17.57
CA TYR A 44 6.70 -12.01 16.93
C TYR A 44 6.72 -11.89 15.39
N PHE A 45 7.19 -10.77 14.84
CA PHE A 45 7.42 -10.65 13.40
C PHE A 45 8.71 -11.33 12.96
N GLN A 46 9.75 -11.37 13.82
CA GLN A 46 10.95 -12.18 13.55
C GLN A 46 10.59 -13.67 13.46
N ASP A 47 9.74 -14.14 14.39
CA ASP A 47 9.27 -15.53 14.41
C ASP A 47 8.39 -15.85 13.19
N LEU A 48 7.53 -14.92 12.78
CA LEU A 48 6.76 -15.02 11.54
C LEU A 48 7.68 -15.06 10.31
N ALA A 49 8.66 -14.18 10.25
CA ALA A 49 9.62 -14.12 9.14
C ALA A 49 10.41 -15.42 8.98
N ALA A 50 10.79 -16.04 10.12
CA ALA A 50 11.58 -17.27 10.13
C ALA A 50 10.82 -18.52 9.63
N GLN A 51 9.52 -18.44 9.47
CA GLN A 51 8.75 -19.53 8.87
C GLN A 51 9.25 -19.76 7.42
N ALA A 52 9.11 -20.98 6.95
CA ALA A 52 9.63 -21.42 5.64
C ALA A 52 11.17 -21.30 5.50
N GLY A 53 11.93 -21.28 6.60
CA GLY A 53 13.40 -21.28 6.59
C GLY A 53 14.04 -19.92 6.29
N ASN A 54 13.30 -18.83 6.37
CA ASN A 54 13.86 -17.48 6.23
C ASN A 54 14.67 -17.08 7.49
N PRO A 55 15.62 -16.13 7.34
CA PRO A 55 16.35 -15.60 8.50
C PRO A 55 15.42 -14.81 9.44
N ARG A 56 15.84 -14.65 10.69
CA ARG A 56 15.19 -13.76 11.67
C ARG A 56 15.76 -12.35 11.50
N PRO A 57 14.99 -11.36 11.01
CA PRO A 57 15.48 -10.01 10.84
C PRO A 57 15.35 -9.21 12.14
N ASP A 58 16.43 -8.59 12.62
CA ASP A 58 16.36 -7.63 13.74
C ASP A 58 15.86 -6.26 13.30
N THR A 59 16.13 -5.91 12.05
CA THR A 59 15.77 -4.61 11.47
C THR A 59 15.12 -4.78 10.10
N GLY A 60 14.20 -3.88 9.79
CA GLY A 60 13.60 -3.75 8.47
C GLY A 60 13.83 -2.37 7.89
N ARG A 61 13.56 -2.23 6.60
CA ARG A 61 13.58 -0.96 5.87
C ARG A 61 12.28 -0.74 5.13
N ALA A 62 11.86 0.51 5.02
CA ALA A 62 10.77 0.90 4.15
C ALA A 62 11.09 2.21 3.44
N VAL A 63 10.53 2.37 2.25
CA VAL A 63 10.46 3.64 1.53
C VAL A 63 9.01 4.10 1.51
N LEU A 64 8.82 5.39 1.78
CA LEU A 64 7.53 6.05 1.67
C LEU A 64 7.66 7.26 0.76
N PHE A 65 6.71 7.40 -0.16
CA PHE A 65 6.54 8.60 -0.97
C PHE A 65 5.27 9.29 -0.55
N PHE A 66 5.36 10.57 -0.24
CA PHE A 66 4.25 11.35 0.30
C PHE A 66 3.62 12.24 -0.76
N PRO A 67 2.29 12.42 -0.76
CA PRO A 67 1.65 13.44 -1.59
C PRO A 67 2.05 14.86 -1.14
N SER A 68 1.97 15.84 -2.04
CA SER A 68 2.36 17.23 -1.75
C SER A 68 1.55 17.89 -0.62
N GLY A 69 0.31 17.46 -0.42
CA GLY A 69 -0.56 17.93 0.68
C GLY A 69 -0.56 17.02 1.90
N PHE A 70 0.49 16.20 2.11
CA PHE A 70 0.53 15.29 3.24
C PHE A 70 0.55 16.02 4.57
N ASP A 71 -0.36 15.59 5.43
CA ASP A 71 -0.48 15.98 6.83
C ASP A 71 -0.82 14.72 7.63
N PRO A 72 0.01 14.29 8.58
CA PRO A 72 -0.26 13.08 9.37
C PRO A 72 -1.53 13.20 10.23
N GLY A 73 -1.99 14.41 10.56
CA GLY A 73 -3.25 14.65 11.27
C GLY A 73 -4.50 14.31 10.44
N ARG A 74 -4.37 14.16 9.14
CA ARG A 74 -5.47 13.87 8.22
C ARG A 74 -5.46 12.41 7.77
N THR A 75 -6.64 11.88 7.43
CA THR A 75 -6.72 10.55 6.80
C THR A 75 -6.03 10.58 5.44
N THR A 76 -4.99 9.76 5.29
CA THR A 76 -4.24 9.62 4.03
C THR A 76 -4.17 8.14 3.66
N PRO A 77 -4.71 7.72 2.50
CA PRO A 77 -4.65 6.32 2.12
C PRO A 77 -3.22 5.88 1.81
N ILE A 78 -2.92 4.60 2.08
CA ILE A 78 -1.61 3.99 1.81
C ILE A 78 -1.74 2.99 0.67
N LEU A 79 -0.91 3.15 -0.37
CA LEU A 79 -0.72 2.17 -1.43
C LEU A 79 0.50 1.32 -1.11
N ILE A 80 0.27 0.09 -0.67
CA ILE A 80 1.32 -0.88 -0.41
C ILE A 80 1.71 -1.55 -1.71
N VAL A 81 2.97 -1.40 -2.09
CA VAL A 81 3.53 -1.99 -3.31
C VAL A 81 4.33 -3.23 -2.96
N THR A 82 4.08 -4.31 -3.68
CA THR A 82 4.85 -5.55 -3.54
C THR A 82 5.52 -5.94 -4.85
N SER A 83 6.76 -6.39 -4.75
CA SER A 83 7.54 -6.87 -5.89
C SER A 83 7.34 -8.35 -6.15
N THR A 84 7.75 -8.78 -7.34
CA THR A 84 7.95 -10.20 -7.66
C THR A 84 8.99 -10.85 -6.74
N SER A 85 9.10 -12.17 -6.78
CA SER A 85 10.13 -12.94 -6.05
C SER A 85 11.44 -13.07 -6.83
N ASP A 86 11.51 -12.48 -8.02
CA ASP A 86 12.68 -12.59 -8.87
C ASP A 86 13.92 -12.02 -8.20
N PHE A 87 15.03 -12.64 -8.49
CA PHE A 87 16.35 -12.26 -8.02
C PHE A 87 16.62 -10.76 -8.27
N ASN A 88 17.04 -10.03 -7.29
CA ASN A 88 17.35 -8.59 -7.35
C ASN A 88 16.18 -7.62 -7.36
N ARG A 89 14.93 -8.04 -7.22
CA ARG A 89 13.81 -7.10 -7.08
C ARG A 89 13.32 -7.01 -5.64
N THR A 90 13.14 -5.79 -5.19
CA THR A 90 12.59 -5.48 -3.86
C THR A 90 11.34 -4.61 -4.01
N SER A 91 10.47 -4.65 -3.01
CA SER A 91 9.32 -3.74 -2.99
C SER A 91 9.74 -2.27 -2.82
N LEU A 92 10.93 -2.01 -2.26
CA LEU A 92 11.53 -0.67 -2.23
C LEU A 92 11.75 -0.12 -3.66
N MET A 93 12.27 -0.96 -4.56
CA MET A 93 12.51 -0.57 -5.96
C MET A 93 11.19 -0.42 -6.72
N ASP A 94 10.27 -1.36 -6.55
CA ASP A 94 9.00 -1.35 -7.28
C ASP A 94 8.12 -0.16 -6.85
N ALA A 95 8.20 0.28 -5.60
CA ALA A 95 7.47 1.45 -5.10
C ALA A 95 7.79 2.75 -5.89
N GLU A 96 9.02 2.88 -6.42
CA GLU A 96 9.39 4.02 -7.28
C GLU A 96 8.50 4.10 -8.54
N TRP A 97 8.08 2.98 -9.11
CA TRP A 97 7.20 2.97 -10.27
C TRP A 97 5.81 3.51 -9.96
N TYR A 98 5.34 3.29 -8.72
CA TYR A 98 4.02 3.74 -8.28
C TYR A 98 4.04 5.14 -7.68
N ARG A 99 5.23 5.73 -7.47
CA ARG A 99 5.40 7.05 -6.85
C ARG A 99 4.55 8.11 -7.54
N ALA A 100 4.83 8.39 -8.83
CA ALA A 100 4.17 9.48 -9.52
C ALA A 100 2.64 9.32 -9.60
N PRO A 101 2.08 8.16 -10.05
CA PRO A 101 0.63 8.00 -10.06
C PRO A 101 0.00 7.96 -8.67
N GLY A 102 0.68 7.38 -7.66
CA GLY A 102 0.15 7.28 -6.30
C GLY A 102 0.09 8.62 -5.59
N THR A 103 1.20 9.35 -5.56
CA THR A 103 1.26 10.64 -4.86
C THR A 103 0.40 11.71 -5.53
N ALA A 104 0.29 11.70 -6.87
CA ALA A 104 -0.60 12.61 -7.58
C ALA A 104 -2.09 12.42 -7.23
N GLU A 105 -2.48 11.20 -6.84
CA GLU A 105 -3.83 10.90 -6.38
C GLU A 105 -3.99 11.01 -4.85
N GLY A 106 -2.98 11.57 -4.15
CA GLY A 106 -3.04 11.83 -2.72
C GLY A 106 -2.78 10.61 -1.84
N TRP A 107 -2.09 9.58 -2.35
CA TRP A 107 -1.73 8.39 -1.61
C TRP A 107 -0.29 8.45 -1.09
N ILE A 108 -0.06 7.89 0.08
CA ILE A 108 1.29 7.47 0.47
C ILE A 108 1.59 6.18 -0.29
N VAL A 109 2.74 6.12 -0.96
CA VAL A 109 3.20 4.88 -1.59
C VAL A 109 4.24 4.24 -0.68
N LEU A 110 4.01 3.00 -0.25
CA LEU A 110 4.85 2.27 0.70
C LEU A 110 5.43 1.01 0.03
N GLY A 111 6.74 0.88 0.06
CA GLY A 111 7.44 -0.36 -0.23
C GLY A 111 8.33 -0.78 0.93
N THR A 112 8.39 -2.08 1.23
CA THR A 112 9.25 -2.63 2.27
C THR A 112 10.39 -3.46 1.69
N ASP A 113 11.40 -3.72 2.47
CA ASP A 113 12.51 -4.60 2.10
C ASP A 113 11.99 -6.03 1.90
N ALA A 114 12.45 -6.67 0.83
CA ALA A 114 11.88 -7.96 0.45
C ALA A 114 12.90 -8.93 -0.15
N THR A 115 14.19 -8.64 -0.05
CA THR A 115 15.21 -9.49 -0.66
C THR A 115 15.54 -10.64 0.24
N ILE A 116 15.09 -11.83 -0.16
CA ILE A 116 15.50 -13.10 0.43
C ILE A 116 15.88 -14.02 -0.72
N SER A 117 16.54 -15.13 -0.38
CA SER A 117 16.89 -16.15 -1.35
C SER A 117 15.69 -16.49 -2.27
N PRO A 118 15.84 -16.48 -3.60
CA PRO A 118 14.77 -16.79 -4.53
C PRO A 118 14.27 -18.25 -4.42
N ARG A 119 15.00 -19.09 -3.69
CA ARG A 119 14.67 -20.51 -3.47
C ARG A 119 13.78 -20.73 -2.25
N ILE A 120 13.52 -19.69 -1.45
CA ILE A 120 12.73 -19.77 -0.21
C ILE A 120 11.44 -18.98 -0.42
N ASP A 121 10.30 -19.52 0.02
CA ASP A 121 9.06 -18.74 0.07
C ASP A 121 9.21 -17.55 1.01
N SER A 122 9.18 -16.36 0.45
CA SER A 122 9.34 -15.11 1.18
C SER A 122 8.03 -14.49 1.67
N THR A 123 6.91 -15.20 1.57
CA THR A 123 5.59 -14.62 1.89
C THR A 123 5.50 -14.17 3.34
N GLN A 124 5.85 -15.04 4.30
CA GLN A 124 5.83 -14.71 5.72
C GLN A 124 6.84 -13.63 6.08
N TRP A 125 8.01 -13.66 5.48
CA TRP A 125 9.02 -12.63 5.68
C TRP A 125 8.53 -11.25 5.21
N ARG A 126 7.91 -11.17 4.03
CA ARG A 126 7.33 -9.94 3.51
C ARG A 126 6.17 -9.45 4.37
N LEU A 127 5.34 -10.37 4.85
CA LEU A 127 4.25 -10.05 5.78
C LEU A 127 4.79 -9.47 7.07
N ALA A 128 5.84 -10.05 7.63
CA ALA A 128 6.50 -9.59 8.85
C ALA A 128 7.11 -8.19 8.68
N MET A 129 7.83 -7.95 7.57
CA MET A 129 8.41 -6.63 7.27
C MET A 129 7.32 -5.57 7.11
N LEU A 130 6.26 -5.91 6.40
CA LEU A 130 5.14 -4.99 6.18
C LEU A 130 4.38 -4.72 7.49
N GLY A 131 4.14 -5.74 8.31
CA GLY A 131 3.51 -5.59 9.62
C GLY A 131 4.33 -4.67 10.55
N ALA A 132 5.65 -4.91 10.64
CA ALA A 132 6.55 -4.09 11.46
C ALA A 132 6.63 -2.63 10.96
N ALA A 133 6.64 -2.41 9.64
CA ALA A 133 6.59 -1.08 9.06
C ALA A 133 5.29 -0.34 9.42
N LEU A 134 4.13 -1.02 9.29
CA LEU A 134 2.83 -0.45 9.65
C LEU A 134 2.73 -0.15 11.14
N GLU A 135 3.29 -0.99 12.02
CA GLU A 135 3.35 -0.70 13.46
C GLU A 135 4.24 0.50 13.76
N THR A 136 5.37 0.64 13.09
CA THR A 136 6.25 1.82 13.21
C THR A 136 5.51 3.09 12.81
N ILE A 137 4.76 3.06 11.69
CA ILE A 137 3.94 4.19 11.24
C ILE A 137 2.86 4.53 12.30
N ARG A 138 2.21 3.52 12.89
CA ARG A 138 1.17 3.72 13.91
C ARG A 138 1.72 4.22 15.25
N LYS A 139 2.95 3.84 15.57
CA LYS A 139 3.62 4.34 16.79
C LYS A 139 3.79 5.86 16.73
N ASP A 140 4.23 6.37 15.59
CA ASP A 140 4.48 7.80 15.42
C ASP A 140 3.19 8.57 15.04
N TRP A 141 2.30 7.93 14.28
CA TRP A 141 1.00 8.48 13.86
C TRP A 141 -0.14 7.51 14.22
N PRO A 142 -0.64 7.49 15.47
CA PRO A 142 -1.67 6.55 15.94
C PRO A 142 -2.94 6.55 15.10
N GLN A 143 -3.33 7.71 14.55
CA GLN A 143 -4.49 7.86 13.67
C GLN A 143 -4.35 7.06 12.36
N SER A 144 -3.13 6.73 11.94
CA SER A 144 -2.88 5.92 10.74
C SER A 144 -3.43 4.49 10.84
N ALA A 145 -3.75 4.01 12.04
CA ALA A 145 -4.44 2.74 12.23
C ALA A 145 -5.80 2.68 11.51
N ARG A 146 -6.41 3.83 11.25
CA ARG A 146 -7.70 3.96 10.53
C ARG A 146 -7.55 4.31 9.06
N TRP A 147 -6.33 4.60 8.60
CA TRP A 147 -6.09 4.93 7.20
C TRP A 147 -6.36 3.71 6.33
N PRO A 148 -7.11 3.89 5.25
CA PRO A 148 -7.36 2.79 4.33
C PRO A 148 -6.10 2.42 3.56
N VAL A 149 -6.01 1.14 3.21
CA VAL A 149 -4.84 0.57 2.54
C VAL A 149 -5.28 -0.11 1.26
N ALA A 150 -4.60 0.18 0.14
CA ALA A 150 -4.71 -0.63 -1.06
C ALA A 150 -3.40 -1.38 -1.33
N PHE A 151 -3.50 -2.50 -2.01
CA PHE A 151 -2.37 -3.32 -2.39
C PHE A 151 -2.15 -3.25 -3.90
N ALA A 152 -0.92 -3.06 -4.31
CA ALA A 152 -0.55 -2.94 -5.72
C ALA A 152 0.67 -3.79 -6.05
N GLY A 153 0.67 -4.35 -7.26
CA GLY A 153 1.79 -5.09 -7.77
C GLY A 153 1.74 -5.30 -9.28
N PHE A 154 2.89 -5.66 -9.83
CA PHE A 154 3.04 -6.05 -11.21
C PHE A 154 3.61 -7.46 -11.30
N SER A 155 3.11 -8.28 -12.24
CA SER A 155 3.56 -9.66 -12.47
C SER A 155 3.49 -10.51 -11.18
N GLY A 156 4.56 -11.13 -10.74
CA GLY A 156 4.63 -11.84 -9.46
C GLY A 156 4.28 -10.97 -8.25
N GLY A 157 4.53 -9.66 -8.33
CA GLY A 157 4.10 -8.69 -7.32
C GLY A 157 2.58 -8.59 -7.18
N SER A 158 1.82 -8.72 -8.28
CA SER A 158 0.35 -8.77 -8.25
C SER A 158 -0.17 -9.96 -7.45
N LYS A 159 0.40 -11.14 -7.68
CA LYS A 159 0.05 -12.35 -6.93
C LYS A 159 0.30 -12.16 -5.44
N ARG A 160 1.45 -11.57 -5.11
CA ARG A 160 1.88 -11.29 -3.74
C ARG A 160 0.99 -10.25 -3.07
N SER A 161 0.61 -9.20 -3.78
CA SER A 161 -0.34 -8.18 -3.30
C SER A 161 -1.67 -8.79 -2.89
N GLY A 162 -2.21 -9.71 -3.69
CA GLY A 162 -3.42 -10.45 -3.36
C GLY A 162 -3.27 -11.27 -2.07
N MET A 163 -2.18 -12.04 -1.95
CA MET A 163 -1.90 -12.87 -0.77
C MET A 163 -1.74 -12.01 0.50
N LEU A 164 -0.84 -11.03 0.50
CA LEU A 164 -0.54 -10.21 1.68
C LEU A 164 -1.73 -9.36 2.09
N GLY A 165 -2.50 -8.85 1.13
CA GLY A 165 -3.72 -8.10 1.42
C GLY A 165 -4.77 -8.93 2.14
N VAL A 166 -4.96 -10.19 1.75
CA VAL A 166 -5.85 -11.14 2.44
C VAL A 166 -5.35 -11.45 3.85
N MET A 167 -4.06 -11.74 4.01
CA MET A 167 -3.47 -12.09 5.31
C MET A 167 -3.59 -10.92 6.30
N LEU A 168 -3.32 -9.69 5.86
CA LEU A 168 -3.48 -8.50 6.69
C LEU A 168 -4.94 -8.15 6.97
N ALA A 169 -5.86 -8.42 6.02
CA ALA A 169 -7.30 -8.31 6.29
C ALA A 169 -7.76 -9.32 7.35
N LYS A 170 -7.26 -10.57 7.29
CA LYS A 170 -7.57 -11.61 8.27
C LYS A 170 -7.09 -11.25 9.67
N SER A 171 -5.92 -10.64 9.81
CA SER A 171 -5.39 -10.21 11.11
C SER A 171 -6.16 -9.00 11.68
N GLY A 172 -7.01 -8.35 10.89
CA GLY A 172 -7.70 -7.12 11.30
C GLY A 172 -6.77 -5.90 11.42
N SER A 173 -5.50 -6.05 11.01
CA SER A 173 -4.50 -5.01 11.19
C SER A 173 -4.63 -3.85 10.19
N VAL A 174 -5.37 -4.03 9.09
CA VAL A 174 -5.58 -2.99 8.09
C VAL A 174 -7.01 -2.96 7.57
N ARG A 175 -7.49 -1.78 7.23
CA ARG A 175 -8.73 -1.60 6.46
C ARG A 175 -8.38 -1.64 4.98
N VAL A 176 -8.60 -2.80 4.34
CA VAL A 176 -8.33 -2.96 2.90
C VAL A 176 -9.38 -2.20 2.09
N GLY A 177 -8.94 -1.32 1.21
CA GLY A 177 -9.76 -0.47 0.35
C GLY A 177 -9.68 -0.83 -1.13
N GLY A 178 -8.66 -1.55 -1.60
CA GLY A 178 -8.53 -1.91 -3.01
C GLY A 178 -7.37 -2.83 -3.33
N PHE A 179 -7.44 -3.46 -4.50
CA PHE A 179 -6.36 -4.25 -5.10
C PHE A 179 -6.11 -3.78 -6.53
N PHE A 180 -4.88 -3.39 -6.84
CA PHE A 180 -4.41 -3.14 -8.21
C PHE A 180 -3.45 -4.25 -8.62
N LEU A 181 -3.89 -5.11 -9.53
CA LEU A 181 -3.19 -6.33 -9.93
C LEU A 181 -2.87 -6.27 -11.42
N SER A 182 -1.65 -5.89 -11.78
CA SER A 182 -1.22 -5.72 -13.16
C SER A 182 -0.34 -6.87 -13.64
N GLY A 183 -0.53 -7.32 -14.89
CA GLY A 183 0.26 -8.41 -15.47
C GLY A 183 0.14 -9.73 -14.70
N ILE A 184 -1.05 -10.03 -14.17
CA ILE A 184 -1.30 -11.21 -13.34
C ILE A 184 -1.81 -12.37 -14.22
N ASN A 185 -1.26 -13.57 -14.05
CA ASN A 185 -1.68 -14.78 -14.76
C ASN A 185 -2.22 -15.89 -13.85
N GLU A 186 -2.37 -15.62 -12.54
CA GLU A 186 -2.77 -16.59 -11.52
C GLU A 186 -3.53 -15.90 -10.38
N ASP A 187 -4.72 -16.39 -10.03
CA ASP A 187 -5.58 -15.77 -9.02
C ASP A 187 -5.20 -16.17 -7.59
N ARG A 188 -4.11 -15.59 -7.08
CA ARG A 188 -3.68 -15.78 -5.69
C ARG A 188 -4.54 -15.05 -4.68
N LEU A 189 -5.32 -14.05 -5.10
CA LEU A 189 -6.26 -13.33 -4.24
C LEU A 189 -7.42 -14.25 -3.80
N SER A 190 -8.09 -14.91 -4.74
CA SER A 190 -9.16 -15.86 -4.43
C SER A 190 -8.66 -17.09 -3.69
N GLU A 191 -7.51 -17.62 -4.07
CA GLU A 191 -6.89 -18.74 -3.38
C GLU A 191 -6.64 -18.41 -1.90
N SER A 192 -6.02 -17.26 -1.63
CA SER A 192 -5.75 -16.79 -0.28
C SER A 192 -7.05 -16.49 0.48
N TYR A 193 -8.07 -15.91 -0.20
CA TYR A 193 -9.37 -15.69 0.41
C TYR A 193 -9.98 -16.98 0.95
N ARG A 194 -9.95 -18.05 0.15
CA ARG A 194 -10.47 -19.37 0.57
C ARG A 194 -9.65 -19.99 1.68
N ALA A 195 -8.32 -19.83 1.63
CA ALA A 195 -7.41 -20.41 2.63
C ALA A 195 -7.51 -19.70 4.00
N TYR A 196 -7.54 -18.37 4.01
CA TYR A 196 -7.47 -17.58 5.25
C TYR A 196 -8.81 -17.09 5.77
N GLN A 197 -9.86 -17.08 4.95
CA GLN A 197 -11.22 -16.66 5.32
C GLN A 197 -11.27 -15.33 6.11
N PRO A 198 -10.86 -14.21 5.52
CA PRO A 198 -10.75 -12.90 6.19
C PRO A 198 -12.11 -12.25 6.51
N GLY A 199 -13.21 -12.89 6.10
CA GLY A 199 -14.57 -12.38 6.24
C GLY A 199 -15.15 -11.83 4.94
N ARG A 200 -16.49 -11.83 4.85
CA ARG A 200 -17.22 -11.44 3.63
C ARG A 200 -17.01 -9.99 3.20
N GLY A 201 -16.64 -9.11 4.13
CA GLY A 201 -16.35 -7.70 3.82
C GLY A 201 -15.25 -7.50 2.78
N LEU A 202 -14.31 -8.44 2.66
CA LEU A 202 -13.27 -8.37 1.65
C LEU A 202 -13.81 -8.59 0.23
N LEU A 203 -14.90 -9.30 0.04
CA LEU A 203 -15.54 -9.50 -1.27
C LEU A 203 -16.14 -8.21 -1.86
N GLU A 204 -16.38 -7.21 -1.01
CA GLU A 204 -16.86 -5.89 -1.43
C GLU A 204 -15.73 -4.93 -1.81
N VAL A 205 -14.47 -5.32 -1.61
CA VAL A 205 -13.31 -4.50 -1.93
C VAL A 205 -13.09 -4.48 -3.45
N PRO A 206 -12.87 -3.31 -4.07
CA PRO A 206 -12.62 -3.21 -5.50
C PRO A 206 -11.30 -3.86 -5.90
N VAL A 207 -11.33 -4.58 -7.01
CA VAL A 207 -10.18 -5.22 -7.64
C VAL A 207 -10.05 -4.68 -9.08
N TRP A 208 -8.91 -4.07 -9.36
CA TRP A 208 -8.55 -3.60 -10.71
C TRP A 208 -7.50 -4.52 -11.30
N LEU A 209 -7.83 -5.17 -12.39
CA LEU A 209 -6.91 -5.96 -13.21
C LEU A 209 -6.45 -5.10 -14.39
N SER A 210 -5.15 -5.05 -14.65
CA SER A 210 -4.57 -4.32 -15.79
C SER A 210 -3.76 -5.26 -16.67
N SER A 211 -4.09 -5.32 -17.96
CA SER A 211 -3.56 -6.28 -18.94
C SER A 211 -3.04 -5.59 -20.19
N GLY A 212 -1.84 -5.94 -20.64
CA GLY A 212 -1.39 -5.58 -21.97
C GLY A 212 -2.04 -6.46 -23.05
N SER A 213 -2.54 -5.87 -24.15
CA SER A 213 -3.21 -6.61 -25.23
C SER A 213 -2.28 -7.57 -25.99
N ARG A 214 -0.96 -7.33 -25.91
CA ARG A 214 0.09 -8.15 -26.50
C ARG A 214 1.01 -8.80 -25.44
N ASP A 215 0.52 -8.92 -24.20
CA ASP A 215 1.26 -9.58 -23.14
C ASP A 215 1.39 -11.08 -23.42
N THR A 216 2.62 -11.58 -23.54
CA THR A 216 2.93 -12.99 -23.81
C THR A 216 3.26 -13.77 -22.52
N VAL A 217 3.44 -13.09 -21.37
CA VAL A 217 3.76 -13.70 -20.07
C VAL A 217 2.46 -13.87 -19.25
N ALA A 218 1.71 -12.79 -19.08
CA ALA A 218 0.39 -12.81 -18.50
C ALA A 218 -0.61 -12.46 -19.60
N THR A 219 -0.96 -13.45 -20.40
CA THR A 219 -1.76 -13.24 -21.61
C THR A 219 -3.14 -12.66 -21.31
N PRO A 220 -3.79 -11.98 -22.25
CA PRO A 220 -5.17 -11.52 -22.11
C PRO A 220 -6.13 -12.66 -21.72
N VAL A 221 -5.88 -13.88 -22.21
CA VAL A 221 -6.67 -15.07 -21.81
C VAL A 221 -6.48 -15.37 -20.33
N ALA A 222 -5.23 -15.35 -19.85
CA ALA A 222 -4.95 -15.59 -18.43
C ALA A 222 -5.62 -14.52 -17.54
N HIS A 223 -5.61 -13.26 -17.93
CA HIS A 223 -6.32 -12.20 -17.19
C HIS A 223 -7.84 -12.42 -17.14
N ASN A 224 -8.45 -12.87 -18.23
CA ASN A 224 -9.88 -13.24 -18.24
C ASN A 224 -10.18 -14.41 -17.30
N LEU A 225 -9.28 -15.41 -17.24
CA LEU A 225 -9.40 -16.52 -16.29
C LEU A 225 -9.28 -16.06 -14.83
N VAL A 226 -8.36 -15.14 -14.54
CA VAL A 226 -8.23 -14.52 -13.21
C VAL A 226 -9.52 -13.77 -12.85
N LYS A 227 -10.04 -12.93 -13.76
CA LYS A 227 -11.30 -12.23 -13.54
C LYS A 227 -12.44 -13.20 -13.25
N ALA A 228 -12.61 -14.22 -14.08
CA ALA A 228 -13.65 -15.24 -13.88
C ALA A 228 -13.50 -15.99 -12.56
N SER A 229 -12.28 -16.21 -12.08
CA SER A 229 -12.00 -16.83 -10.78
C SER A 229 -12.41 -15.92 -9.62
N LEU A 230 -12.11 -14.62 -9.70
CA LEU A 230 -12.54 -13.61 -8.74
C LEU A 230 -14.06 -13.51 -8.67
N ASP A 231 -14.73 -13.46 -9.82
CA ASP A 231 -16.19 -13.42 -9.91
C ASP A 231 -16.81 -14.67 -9.26
N ARG A 232 -16.30 -15.88 -9.56
CA ARG A 232 -16.77 -17.13 -8.93
C ARG A 232 -16.51 -17.19 -7.42
N THR A 233 -15.44 -16.55 -6.94
CA THR A 233 -15.15 -16.45 -5.49
C THR A 233 -16.12 -15.50 -4.80
N GLY A 234 -16.77 -14.62 -5.55
CA GLY A 234 -17.79 -13.71 -5.07
C GLY A 234 -17.34 -12.27 -4.89
N PHE A 235 -16.16 -11.88 -5.41
CA PHE A 235 -15.76 -10.47 -5.46
C PHE A 235 -16.76 -9.68 -6.32
N LYS A 236 -17.34 -8.61 -5.73
CA LYS A 236 -18.47 -7.88 -6.34
C LYS A 236 -18.01 -6.75 -7.28
N ARG A 237 -16.78 -6.30 -7.15
CA ARG A 237 -16.28 -5.10 -7.84
C ARG A 237 -14.95 -5.41 -8.51
N VAL A 238 -15.02 -6.14 -9.64
CA VAL A 238 -13.85 -6.53 -10.42
C VAL A 238 -13.88 -5.82 -11.77
N ARG A 239 -12.84 -5.03 -12.06
CA ARG A 239 -12.60 -4.44 -13.37
C ARG A 239 -11.39 -5.10 -14.02
N LEU A 240 -11.50 -5.37 -15.31
CA LEU A 240 -10.38 -5.78 -16.16
C LEU A 240 -10.27 -4.76 -17.29
N GLU A 241 -9.16 -4.04 -17.30
CA GLU A 241 -8.84 -3.03 -18.31
C GLU A 241 -7.65 -3.51 -19.15
N GLN A 242 -7.81 -3.42 -20.45
CA GLN A 242 -6.73 -3.71 -21.39
C GLN A 242 -6.14 -2.42 -21.95
N PHE A 243 -4.83 -2.39 -22.08
CA PHE A 243 -4.12 -1.31 -22.78
C PHE A 243 -3.27 -1.88 -23.92
N ASP A 244 -2.96 -1.05 -24.90
CA ASP A 244 -2.05 -1.42 -25.97
C ASP A 244 -0.62 -1.52 -25.44
N GLY A 245 -0.07 -2.75 -25.36
CA GLY A 245 1.24 -3.04 -24.83
C GLY A 245 1.48 -4.52 -24.51
N GLY A 246 2.71 -4.82 -24.12
CA GLY A 246 3.14 -6.15 -23.69
C GLY A 246 3.10 -6.32 -22.17
N HIS A 247 4.02 -7.15 -21.63
CA HIS A 247 4.17 -7.38 -20.19
C HIS A 247 4.83 -6.18 -19.50
N GLN A 248 4.04 -5.19 -19.14
CA GLN A 248 4.53 -3.95 -18.54
C GLN A 248 3.52 -3.32 -17.60
N LEU A 249 4.00 -2.53 -16.65
CA LEU A 249 3.17 -1.68 -15.82
C LEU A 249 2.79 -0.41 -16.57
N LYS A 250 1.49 -0.09 -16.64
CA LYS A 250 0.97 1.14 -17.24
C LYS A 250 0.58 2.14 -16.15
N MET A 251 1.32 3.25 -16.05
CA MET A 251 1.11 4.24 -14.98
C MET A 251 -0.28 4.88 -14.99
N SER A 252 -0.86 5.10 -16.19
CA SER A 252 -2.22 5.61 -16.31
C SER A 252 -3.25 4.66 -15.73
N GLU A 253 -3.03 3.34 -15.79
CA GLU A 253 -3.93 2.35 -15.20
C GLU A 253 -3.87 2.38 -13.67
N VAL A 254 -2.68 2.56 -13.08
CA VAL A 254 -2.53 2.77 -11.63
C VAL A 254 -3.39 3.97 -11.20
N ARG A 255 -3.26 5.09 -11.91
CA ARG A 255 -3.98 6.32 -11.62
C ARG A 255 -5.50 6.14 -11.70
N ARG A 256 -6.00 5.53 -12.79
CA ARG A 256 -7.42 5.23 -12.99
C ARG A 256 -7.96 4.31 -11.88
N ALA A 257 -7.19 3.31 -11.47
CA ALA A 257 -7.58 2.41 -10.39
C ALA A 257 -7.74 3.15 -9.05
N LEU A 258 -6.75 3.99 -8.68
CA LEU A 258 -6.79 4.75 -7.44
C LEU A 258 -7.96 5.76 -7.41
N GLN A 259 -8.25 6.40 -8.54
CA GLN A 259 -9.43 7.26 -8.70
C GLN A 259 -10.72 6.47 -8.53
N TRP A 260 -10.81 5.30 -9.15
CA TRP A 260 -11.99 4.44 -9.03
C TRP A 260 -12.19 3.93 -7.60
N PHE A 261 -11.12 3.54 -6.89
CA PHE A 261 -11.22 3.13 -5.49
C PHE A 261 -11.80 4.26 -4.63
N ARG A 262 -11.36 5.50 -4.87
CA ARG A 262 -11.87 6.68 -4.17
C ARG A 262 -13.36 6.93 -4.46
N GLN A 263 -13.78 6.85 -5.72
CA GLN A 263 -15.18 7.03 -6.13
C GLN A 263 -16.14 6.05 -5.45
N LEU A 264 -15.65 4.88 -5.08
CA LEU A 264 -16.43 3.88 -4.35
C LEU A 264 -16.56 4.15 -2.84
N GLY A 265 -16.07 5.29 -2.37
CA GLY A 265 -16.25 5.75 -0.98
C GLY A 265 -15.48 4.92 0.07
N ARG A 266 -14.40 4.28 -0.33
CA ARG A 266 -13.60 3.45 0.57
C ARG A 266 -12.40 4.19 1.17
N PHE A 267 -12.21 5.46 0.81
CA PHE A 267 -11.06 6.30 1.16
C PHE A 267 -11.45 7.70 1.63
#